data_82b74c2d43998353d94d728c86a9dbdc
#
_entry.id   82b74c2d43998353d94d728c86a9dbdc
#
_cell.length_a   1.000
_cell.length_b   1.000
_cell.length_c   1.000
_cell.angle_alpha   90.00
_cell.angle_beta   90.00
_cell.angle_gamma   90.00
#
_symmetry.space_group_name_H-M   'P 1'
#
loop_
_entity.id
_entity.type
_entity.pdbx_description
1 polymer ?
#
loop_
_entity_poly.entity_id
_entity_poly.type
_entity_poly.pdbx_seq_one_letter_code
_entity_poly.pdbx_strand_id
1 'polypeptide(L)'
;IILQRGIQGMNKGVLTAGGNIASNFIENARVIAGKDIDTDAIMHSKVTARGNIEIHGRNGYLIGGFVRAGNLISAKTIGSDMGTNTIIGVGSDPELLIELDNIMKQINKESKDKAQLSQLISLLRRKQDTEGKLEPDKVEMLQKAMKNMILLDNSINKQKNEYNAKSELLVENKDARIKVNGSIY
;
A
#
# COMPACT_ATOMS: atom_id res chain seq x y z
N ILE A 1 -12.13 -13.76 13.31
CA ILE A 1 -13.45 -13.14 13.11
C ILE A 1 -14.25 -14.08 12.22
N ILE A 2 -15.51 -14.38 12.59
CA ILE A 2 -16.43 -15.18 11.78
C ILE A 2 -17.65 -14.31 11.49
N LEU A 3 -17.99 -14.16 10.22
CA LEU A 3 -19.16 -13.41 9.74
C LEU A 3 -20.14 -14.40 9.10
N GLN A 4 -21.32 -14.55 9.67
CA GLN A 4 -22.31 -15.52 9.21
C GLN A 4 -22.85 -15.26 7.79
N ARG A 5 -22.78 -14.04 7.30
CA ARG A 5 -23.20 -13.69 5.94
C ARG A 5 -22.01 -13.27 5.10
N GLY A 6 -21.50 -12.08 5.29
CA GLY A 6 -20.40 -11.55 4.52
C GLY A 6 -20.18 -10.06 4.78
N ILE A 7 -19.33 -9.45 3.99
CA ILE A 7 -18.98 -8.03 4.10
C ILE A 7 -19.38 -7.33 2.82
N GLN A 8 -20.24 -6.33 2.95
CA GLN A 8 -20.50 -5.36 1.89
C GLN A 8 -20.02 -3.97 2.36
N GLY A 9 -18.86 -3.55 1.86
CA GLY A 9 -18.15 -2.40 2.42
C GLY A 9 -18.44 -1.07 1.74
N MET A 10 -19.18 -1.03 0.62
CA MET A 10 -19.48 0.19 -0.15
C MET A 10 -18.26 1.07 -0.42
N ASN A 11 -17.10 0.47 -0.67
CA ASN A 11 -15.79 1.11 -0.87
C ASN A 11 -15.23 1.87 0.37
N LYS A 12 -15.90 1.82 1.52
CA LYS A 12 -15.48 2.48 2.77
C LYS A 12 -15.27 1.49 3.92
N GLY A 13 -15.86 0.29 3.82
CA GLY A 13 -15.77 -0.74 4.87
C GLY A 13 -14.34 -1.27 5.01
N VAL A 14 -13.84 -1.29 6.26
CA VAL A 14 -12.54 -1.85 6.61
C VAL A 14 -12.73 -2.87 7.71
N LEU A 15 -12.21 -4.08 7.52
CA LEU A 15 -12.15 -5.13 8.54
C LEU A 15 -10.70 -5.54 8.74
N THR A 16 -10.23 -5.52 9.99
CA THR A 16 -8.88 -5.98 10.35
C THR A 16 -8.97 -6.99 11.48
N ALA A 17 -8.28 -8.11 11.33
CA ALA A 17 -8.15 -9.14 12.35
C ALA A 17 -6.68 -9.58 12.48
N GLY A 18 -6.19 -9.74 13.71
CA GLY A 18 -4.87 -10.34 13.96
C GLY A 18 -4.79 -11.86 13.74
N GLY A 19 -5.94 -12.52 13.54
CA GLY A 19 -6.07 -13.95 13.27
C GLY A 19 -6.82 -14.19 11.97
N ASN A 20 -7.58 -15.31 11.93
CA ASN A 20 -8.34 -15.74 10.76
C ASN A 20 -9.63 -14.91 10.58
N ILE A 21 -10.04 -14.78 9.33
CA ILE A 21 -11.35 -14.24 8.94
C ILE A 21 -12.09 -15.31 8.13
N ALA A 22 -13.33 -15.59 8.51
CA ALA A 22 -14.24 -16.44 7.74
C ALA A 22 -15.50 -15.65 7.40
N SER A 23 -15.94 -15.71 6.13
CA SER A 23 -17.13 -15.01 5.65
C SER A 23 -17.68 -15.69 4.39
N ASN A 24 -18.96 -15.49 4.07
CA ASN A 24 -19.49 -16.02 2.80
C ASN A 24 -19.04 -15.18 1.59
N PHE A 25 -18.92 -13.86 1.74
CA PHE A 25 -18.43 -13.00 0.66
C PHE A 25 -17.74 -11.75 1.20
N ILE A 26 -16.88 -11.18 0.37
CA ILE A 26 -16.21 -9.89 0.60
C ILE A 26 -16.44 -9.04 -0.65
N GLU A 27 -17.20 -7.96 -0.51
CA GLU A 27 -17.55 -7.07 -1.61
C GLU A 27 -17.30 -5.60 -1.28
N ASN A 28 -16.64 -4.88 -2.20
CA ASN A 28 -16.36 -3.45 -2.11
C ASN A 28 -15.78 -3.05 -0.73
N ALA A 29 -14.87 -3.86 -0.17
CA ALA A 29 -14.31 -3.71 1.16
C ALA A 29 -12.78 -3.81 1.17
N ARG A 30 -12.19 -3.32 2.27
CA ARG A 30 -10.80 -3.59 2.61
C ARG A 30 -10.73 -4.57 3.77
N VAL A 31 -10.10 -5.72 3.57
CA VAL A 31 -10.00 -6.79 4.57
C VAL A 31 -8.55 -7.17 4.79
N ILE A 32 -8.13 -7.22 6.06
CA ILE A 32 -6.76 -7.55 6.46
C ILE A 32 -6.82 -8.64 7.53
N ALA A 33 -6.20 -9.79 7.25
CA ALA A 33 -6.07 -10.88 8.21
C ALA A 33 -4.59 -11.13 8.55
N GLY A 34 -4.30 -11.23 9.83
CA GLY A 34 -2.96 -11.61 10.33
C GLY A 34 -2.64 -13.11 10.13
N LYS A 35 -3.62 -13.93 9.73
CA LYS A 35 -3.45 -15.34 9.34
C LYS A 35 -4.21 -15.61 8.05
N ASP A 36 -5.23 -16.45 8.07
CA ASP A 36 -5.92 -16.94 6.89
C ASP A 36 -7.25 -16.24 6.65
N ILE A 37 -7.69 -16.25 5.40
CA ILE A 37 -9.04 -15.83 5.00
C ILE A 37 -9.71 -17.00 4.30
N ASP A 38 -10.91 -17.35 4.78
CA ASP A 38 -11.81 -18.33 4.19
C ASP A 38 -13.11 -17.61 3.76
N THR A 39 -13.48 -17.75 2.49
CA THR A 39 -14.66 -17.08 1.95
C THR A 39 -15.17 -17.80 0.69
N ASP A 40 -16.43 -17.57 0.32
CA ASP A 40 -17.00 -18.13 -0.90
C ASP A 40 -16.79 -17.23 -2.13
N ALA A 41 -16.59 -15.93 -1.92
CA ALA A 41 -16.40 -14.99 -3.02
C ALA A 41 -15.68 -13.71 -2.59
N ILE A 42 -14.87 -13.15 -3.50
CA ILE A 42 -14.24 -11.82 -3.36
C ILE A 42 -14.56 -10.99 -4.60
N MET A 43 -15.15 -9.80 -4.40
CA MET A 43 -15.54 -8.89 -5.48
C MET A 43 -15.07 -7.45 -5.17
N HIS A 44 -14.40 -6.83 -6.14
CA HIS A 44 -14.01 -5.41 -6.12
C HIS A 44 -13.39 -4.94 -4.79
N SER A 45 -12.60 -5.80 -4.15
CA SER A 45 -12.11 -5.60 -2.80
C SER A 45 -10.59 -5.60 -2.71
N LYS A 46 -10.06 -4.96 -1.65
CA LYS A 46 -8.65 -5.07 -1.28
C LYS A 46 -8.53 -6.05 -0.12
N VAL A 47 -8.01 -7.24 -0.40
CA VAL A 47 -7.93 -8.33 0.57
C VAL A 47 -6.49 -8.76 0.75
N THR A 48 -6.04 -8.79 2.00
CA THR A 48 -4.69 -9.24 2.34
C THR A 48 -4.72 -10.22 3.50
N ALA A 49 -3.93 -11.30 3.38
CA ALA A 49 -3.71 -12.28 4.43
C ALA A 49 -2.22 -12.61 4.56
N ARG A 50 -1.70 -12.75 5.78
CA ARG A 50 -0.32 -13.23 5.97
C ARG A 50 -0.18 -14.71 5.59
N GLY A 51 -1.21 -15.50 5.79
CA GLY A 51 -1.27 -16.92 5.45
C GLY A 51 -1.91 -17.16 4.09
N ASN A 52 -3.01 -17.90 4.09
CA ASN A 52 -3.73 -18.35 2.92
C ASN A 52 -5.01 -17.51 2.68
N ILE A 53 -5.41 -17.42 1.42
CA ILE A 53 -6.75 -16.97 1.04
C ILE A 53 -7.40 -18.12 0.26
N GLU A 54 -8.42 -18.73 0.85
CA GLU A 54 -9.13 -19.84 0.27
C GLU A 54 -10.56 -19.43 -0.08
N ILE A 55 -10.95 -19.62 -1.35
CA ILE A 55 -12.24 -19.20 -1.88
C ILE A 55 -12.96 -20.47 -2.33
N HIS A 56 -13.88 -20.98 -1.47
CA HIS A 56 -14.45 -22.32 -1.59
C HIS A 56 -15.83 -22.37 -2.22
N GLY A 57 -16.58 -21.29 -2.26
CA GLY A 57 -17.98 -21.25 -2.64
C GLY A 57 -18.34 -22.03 -3.91
N ARG A 58 -19.63 -22.32 -4.08
CA ARG A 58 -20.12 -23.06 -5.25
C ARG A 58 -19.55 -22.52 -6.57
N ASN A 59 -19.41 -21.22 -6.67
CA ASN A 59 -18.78 -20.54 -7.79
C ASN A 59 -17.32 -20.14 -7.51
N GLY A 60 -16.89 -19.99 -6.23
CA GLY A 60 -15.52 -19.79 -5.78
C GLY A 60 -14.77 -18.72 -6.55
N TYR A 61 -15.35 -17.51 -6.73
CA TYR A 61 -14.81 -16.52 -7.64
C TYR A 61 -14.10 -15.36 -6.93
N LEU A 62 -13.04 -14.90 -7.58
CA LEU A 62 -12.29 -13.70 -7.25
C LEU A 62 -12.36 -12.77 -8.46
N ILE A 63 -13.11 -11.67 -8.35
CA ILE A 63 -13.36 -10.74 -9.45
C ILE A 63 -13.06 -9.31 -9.03
N GLY A 64 -12.11 -8.69 -9.69
CA GLY A 64 -11.76 -7.29 -9.48
C GLY A 64 -11.08 -6.99 -8.15
N GLY A 65 -10.31 -5.92 -8.15
CA GLY A 65 -9.61 -5.43 -6.97
C GLY A 65 -8.20 -5.99 -6.80
N PHE A 66 -7.74 -6.04 -5.56
CA PHE A 66 -6.36 -6.35 -5.21
C PHE A 66 -6.33 -7.39 -4.09
N VAL A 67 -5.78 -8.57 -4.36
CA VAL A 67 -5.77 -9.69 -3.41
C VAL A 67 -4.34 -10.21 -3.23
N ARG A 68 -3.87 -10.26 -2.00
CA ARG A 68 -2.53 -10.80 -1.67
C ARG A 68 -2.56 -11.76 -0.50
N ALA A 69 -1.78 -12.83 -0.62
CA ALA A 69 -1.55 -13.82 0.43
C ALA A 69 -0.05 -14.08 0.61
N GLY A 70 0.36 -14.43 1.82
CA GLY A 70 1.74 -14.83 2.09
C GLY A 70 2.08 -16.18 1.48
N ASN A 71 1.15 -17.14 1.47
CA ASN A 71 1.44 -18.51 1.04
C ASN A 71 0.60 -18.98 -0.16
N LEU A 72 -0.72 -18.88 -0.07
CA LEU A 72 -1.63 -19.50 -1.06
C LEU A 72 -2.82 -18.59 -1.34
N ILE A 73 -3.16 -18.45 -2.63
CA ILE A 73 -4.48 -18.04 -3.06
C ILE A 73 -5.10 -19.23 -3.80
N SER A 74 -6.22 -19.74 -3.30
CA SER A 74 -6.98 -20.82 -3.94
C SER A 74 -8.37 -20.32 -4.33
N ALA A 75 -8.72 -20.44 -5.60
CA ALA A 75 -10.03 -20.04 -6.12
C ALA A 75 -10.48 -21.01 -7.22
N LYS A 76 -11.77 -21.00 -7.53
CA LYS A 76 -12.31 -21.73 -8.67
C LYS A 76 -12.23 -20.88 -9.94
N THR A 77 -12.53 -19.60 -9.84
CA THR A 77 -12.48 -18.67 -10.96
C THR A 77 -11.78 -17.38 -10.55
N ILE A 78 -10.88 -16.89 -11.39
CA ILE A 78 -10.19 -15.61 -11.20
C ILE A 78 -10.43 -14.72 -12.42
N GLY A 79 -10.86 -13.48 -12.18
CA GLY A 79 -11.25 -12.56 -13.23
C GLY A 79 -12.69 -12.72 -13.68
N SER A 80 -13.05 -12.02 -14.73
CA SER A 80 -14.35 -12.12 -15.39
C SER A 80 -14.21 -11.82 -16.88
N ASP A 81 -15.08 -12.39 -17.68
CA ASP A 81 -15.21 -12.15 -19.12
C ASP A 81 -15.51 -10.68 -19.48
N MET A 82 -16.00 -9.90 -18.51
CA MET A 82 -16.23 -8.46 -18.66
C MET A 82 -14.94 -7.61 -18.55
N GLY A 83 -13.76 -8.22 -18.43
CA GLY A 83 -12.49 -7.51 -18.38
C GLY A 83 -12.24 -6.72 -17.09
N THR A 84 -12.82 -7.16 -15.98
CA THR A 84 -12.60 -6.50 -14.67
C THR A 84 -11.15 -6.66 -14.21
N ASN A 85 -10.46 -5.55 -13.96
CA ASN A 85 -9.07 -5.57 -13.52
C ASN A 85 -8.93 -6.28 -12.16
N THR A 86 -8.25 -7.42 -12.17
CA THR A 86 -8.01 -8.27 -11.00
C THR A 86 -6.52 -8.45 -10.80
N ILE A 87 -5.98 -7.94 -9.68
CA ILE A 87 -4.57 -8.04 -9.34
C ILE A 87 -4.40 -9.00 -8.18
N ILE A 88 -3.60 -10.04 -8.38
CA ILE A 88 -3.32 -11.06 -7.39
C ILE A 88 -1.82 -11.22 -7.17
N GLY A 89 -1.41 -11.57 -5.95
CA GLY A 89 -0.02 -11.81 -5.62
C GLY A 89 0.13 -12.71 -4.41
N VAL A 90 1.20 -13.50 -4.42
CA VAL A 90 1.58 -14.38 -3.31
C VAL A 90 3.08 -14.31 -3.05
N GLY A 91 3.53 -14.81 -1.91
CA GLY A 91 4.95 -15.06 -1.64
C GLY A 91 5.68 -13.99 -0.85
N SER A 92 5.02 -12.91 -0.45
CA SER A 92 5.61 -11.88 0.39
C SER A 92 4.64 -11.47 1.49
N ASP A 93 5.17 -11.03 2.64
CA ASP A 93 4.31 -10.49 3.71
C ASP A 93 3.54 -9.27 3.19
N PRO A 94 2.19 -9.35 3.09
CA PRO A 94 1.41 -8.27 2.51
C PRO A 94 1.37 -7.00 3.36
N GLU A 95 1.49 -7.12 4.69
CA GLU A 95 1.57 -5.96 5.59
C GLU A 95 2.87 -5.22 5.38
N LEU A 96 3.98 -5.94 5.31
CA LEU A 96 5.29 -5.35 5.08
C LEU A 96 5.36 -4.62 3.74
N LEU A 97 4.74 -5.17 2.69
CA LEU A 97 4.65 -4.49 1.39
C LEU A 97 3.81 -3.20 1.45
N ILE A 98 2.72 -3.20 2.22
CA ILE A 98 1.90 -2.00 2.43
C ILE A 98 2.70 -0.94 3.19
N GLU A 99 3.45 -1.34 4.23
CA GLU A 99 4.31 -0.44 4.98
C GLU A 99 5.39 0.18 4.10
N LEU A 100 6.08 -0.61 3.30
CA LEU A 100 7.10 -0.14 2.35
C LEU A 100 6.52 0.84 1.32
N ASP A 101 5.33 0.55 0.78
CA ASP A 101 4.65 1.46 -0.15
C ASP A 101 4.28 2.79 0.52
N ASN A 102 3.82 2.76 1.78
CA ASN A 102 3.52 3.96 2.54
C ASN A 102 4.76 4.80 2.81
N ILE A 103 5.87 4.17 3.23
CA ILE A 103 7.15 4.87 3.44
C ILE A 103 7.63 5.50 2.13
N MET A 104 7.56 4.78 1.01
CA MET A 104 7.97 5.30 -0.30
C MET A 104 7.12 6.49 -0.75
N LYS A 105 5.80 6.44 -0.52
CA LYS A 105 4.90 7.57 -0.79
C LYS A 105 5.27 8.80 0.02
N GLN A 106 5.63 8.62 1.30
CA GLN A 106 6.05 9.70 2.17
C GLN A 106 7.38 10.30 1.71
N ILE A 107 8.37 9.47 1.39
CA ILE A 107 9.67 9.91 0.82
C ILE A 107 9.44 10.73 -0.46
N ASN A 108 8.57 10.26 -1.36
CA ASN A 108 8.28 10.94 -2.61
C ASN A 108 7.61 12.30 -2.39
N LYS A 109 6.69 12.40 -1.43
CA LYS A 109 6.04 13.65 -1.04
C LYS A 109 7.07 14.65 -0.50
N GLU A 110 7.84 14.25 0.52
CA GLU A 110 8.84 15.12 1.16
C GLU A 110 9.96 15.53 0.18
N SER A 111 10.32 14.64 -0.77
CA SER A 111 11.29 14.96 -1.81
C SER A 111 10.77 16.04 -2.77
N LYS A 112 9.48 16.06 -3.09
CA LYS A 112 8.87 17.13 -3.88
C LYS A 112 8.87 18.47 -3.11
N ASP A 113 8.50 18.42 -1.84
CA ASP A 113 8.48 19.60 -0.97
C ASP A 113 9.90 20.18 -0.83
N LYS A 114 10.91 19.32 -0.66
CA LYS A 114 12.32 19.73 -0.65
C LYS A 114 12.75 20.37 -1.98
N ALA A 115 12.33 19.83 -3.12
CA ALA A 115 12.65 20.41 -4.42
C ALA A 115 12.06 21.83 -4.58
N GLN A 116 10.84 22.05 -4.12
CA GLN A 116 10.20 23.36 -4.12
C GLN A 116 10.95 24.35 -3.22
N LEU A 117 11.35 23.94 -2.01
CA LEU A 117 12.15 24.77 -1.11
C LEU A 117 13.52 25.10 -1.72
N SER A 118 14.17 24.15 -2.38
CA SER A 118 15.44 24.36 -3.07
C SER A 118 15.32 25.43 -4.16
N GLN A 119 14.24 25.40 -4.96
CA GLN A 119 13.97 26.42 -5.97
C GLN A 119 13.76 27.80 -5.33
N LEU A 120 12.97 27.88 -4.26
CA LEU A 120 12.73 29.11 -3.53
C LEU A 120 14.05 29.70 -2.98
N ILE A 121 14.89 28.88 -2.34
CA ILE A 121 16.18 29.28 -1.80
C ILE A 121 17.09 29.82 -2.92
N SER A 122 17.13 29.12 -4.07
CA SER A 122 17.96 29.56 -5.20
C SER A 122 17.50 30.90 -5.79
N LEU A 123 16.18 31.13 -5.87
CA LEU A 123 15.60 32.41 -6.33
C LEU A 123 15.94 33.54 -5.37
N LEU A 124 15.77 33.33 -4.06
CA LEU A 124 16.09 34.36 -3.05
C LEU A 124 17.56 34.67 -2.99
N ARG A 125 18.44 33.66 -3.11
CA ARG A 125 19.92 33.91 -3.18
C ARG A 125 20.31 34.70 -4.43
N ARG A 126 19.77 34.29 -5.60
CA ARG A 126 20.04 35.02 -6.86
C ARG A 126 19.62 36.50 -6.75
N LYS A 127 18.46 36.75 -6.11
CA LYS A 127 17.98 38.10 -5.88
C LYS A 127 18.91 38.88 -4.92
N GLN A 128 19.41 38.23 -3.88
CA GLN A 128 20.42 38.80 -2.97
C GLN A 128 21.71 39.19 -3.70
N ASP A 129 22.17 38.33 -4.62
CA ASP A 129 23.39 38.57 -5.39
C ASP A 129 23.25 39.71 -6.39
N THR A 130 22.05 39.92 -6.96
CA THR A 130 21.80 40.97 -7.97
C THR A 130 21.46 42.33 -7.35
N GLU A 131 20.70 42.36 -6.25
CA GLU A 131 20.20 43.58 -5.61
C GLU A 131 21.08 44.01 -4.40
N GLY A 132 22.05 43.19 -4.01
CA GLY A 132 22.99 43.45 -2.90
C GLY A 132 22.43 43.33 -1.50
N LYS A 133 21.11 43.52 -1.31
CA LYS A 133 20.39 43.31 -0.05
C LYS A 133 19.00 42.76 -0.30
N LEU A 134 18.59 41.79 0.53
CA LEU A 134 17.19 41.33 0.62
C LEU A 134 16.43 42.19 1.63
N GLU A 135 15.15 42.40 1.35
CA GLU A 135 14.24 42.96 2.34
C GLU A 135 14.12 42.04 3.58
N PRO A 136 13.91 42.60 4.79
CA PRO A 136 13.91 41.82 6.03
C PRO A 136 13.00 40.60 5.98
N ASP A 137 11.79 40.72 5.41
CA ASP A 137 10.82 39.63 5.26
C ASP A 137 11.37 38.49 4.37
N LYS A 138 12.12 38.83 3.32
CA LYS A 138 12.77 37.84 2.44
C LYS A 138 13.95 37.15 3.10
N VAL A 139 14.67 37.84 3.97
CA VAL A 139 15.74 37.23 4.78
C VAL A 139 15.11 36.19 5.74
N GLU A 140 14.05 36.57 6.44
CA GLU A 140 13.35 35.62 7.33
C GLU A 140 12.81 34.42 6.56
N MET A 141 12.21 34.65 5.38
CA MET A 141 11.74 33.58 4.50
C MET A 141 12.86 32.63 4.07
N LEU A 142 14.02 33.17 3.69
CA LEU A 142 15.20 32.37 3.32
C LEU A 142 15.66 31.51 4.49
N GLN A 143 15.77 32.09 5.70
CA GLN A 143 16.18 31.36 6.89
C GLN A 143 15.20 30.22 7.23
N LYS A 144 13.89 30.48 7.18
CA LYS A 144 12.85 29.49 7.40
C LYS A 144 12.91 28.37 6.34
N ALA A 145 13.08 28.72 5.07
CA ALA A 145 13.21 27.76 3.99
C ALA A 145 14.44 26.85 4.15
N MET A 146 15.60 27.43 4.50
CA MET A 146 16.82 26.66 4.77
C MET A 146 16.66 25.72 5.96
N LYS A 147 16.06 26.18 7.07
CA LYS A 147 15.79 25.36 8.25
C LYS A 147 14.85 24.18 7.89
N ASN A 148 13.78 24.46 7.16
CA ASN A 148 12.83 23.42 6.74
C ASN A 148 13.48 22.42 5.78
N MET A 149 14.37 22.86 4.90
CA MET A 149 15.10 21.96 4.00
C MET A 149 15.98 20.97 4.79
N ILE A 150 16.66 21.41 5.84
CA ILE A 150 17.47 20.54 6.71
C ILE A 150 16.56 19.53 7.44
N LEU A 151 15.40 19.95 7.93
CA LEU A 151 14.46 19.07 8.59
C LEU A 151 13.91 17.99 7.64
N LEU A 152 13.58 18.38 6.41
CA LEU A 152 13.15 17.43 5.37
C LEU A 152 14.25 16.45 4.98
N ASP A 153 15.50 16.91 4.87
CA ASP A 153 16.64 16.01 4.61
C ASP A 153 16.81 14.96 5.69
N ASN A 154 16.76 15.36 6.93
CA ASN A 154 16.85 14.43 8.06
C ASN A 154 15.67 13.44 8.07
N SER A 155 14.44 13.91 7.80
CA SER A 155 13.26 13.07 7.70
C SER A 155 13.37 12.05 6.56
N ILE A 156 13.72 12.48 5.37
CA ILE A 156 13.91 11.63 4.19
C ILE A 156 15.00 10.57 4.45
N ASN A 157 16.11 10.95 5.05
CA ASN A 157 17.19 10.00 5.35
C ASN A 157 16.75 8.96 6.39
N LYS A 158 16.03 9.37 7.42
CA LYS A 158 15.45 8.45 8.42
C LYS A 158 14.49 7.46 7.75
N GLN A 159 13.58 7.94 6.91
CA GLN A 159 12.62 7.10 6.20
C GLN A 159 13.31 6.14 5.21
N LYS A 160 14.36 6.57 4.52
CA LYS A 160 15.17 5.69 3.66
C LYS A 160 15.83 4.57 4.44
N ASN A 161 16.40 4.87 5.61
CA ASN A 161 16.99 3.84 6.46
C ASN A 161 15.93 2.86 6.97
N GLU A 162 14.75 3.35 7.34
CA GLU A 162 13.61 2.51 7.73
C GLU A 162 13.14 1.63 6.57
N TYR A 163 13.02 2.19 5.37
CA TYR A 163 12.68 1.44 4.16
C TYR A 163 13.68 0.31 3.89
N ASN A 164 14.99 0.60 3.94
CA ASN A 164 16.03 -0.40 3.71
C ASN A 164 15.98 -1.51 4.75
N ALA A 165 15.91 -1.18 6.04
CA ALA A 165 15.80 -2.17 7.11
C ALA A 165 14.56 -3.07 6.98
N LYS A 166 13.40 -2.49 6.60
CA LYS A 166 12.17 -3.26 6.36
C LYS A 166 12.24 -4.07 5.07
N SER A 167 12.88 -3.56 4.02
CA SER A 167 13.02 -4.30 2.76
C SER A 167 13.90 -5.55 2.89
N GLU A 168 14.89 -5.52 3.77
CA GLU A 168 15.71 -6.70 4.10
C GLU A 168 14.91 -7.81 4.80
N LEU A 169 13.79 -7.46 5.45
CA LEU A 169 12.88 -8.43 6.06
C LEU A 169 11.93 -9.09 5.06
N LEU A 170 11.91 -8.62 3.79
CA LEU A 170 11.12 -9.24 2.74
C LEU A 170 11.74 -10.60 2.36
N VAL A 171 11.31 -11.63 3.07
CA VAL A 171 11.62 -13.02 2.68
C VAL A 171 10.60 -13.45 1.65
N GLU A 172 11.05 -13.77 0.44
CA GLU A 172 10.21 -14.41 -0.57
C GLU A 172 9.91 -15.84 -0.18
N ASN A 173 8.63 -16.17 0.00
CA ASN A 173 8.20 -17.55 0.14
C ASN A 173 8.19 -18.22 -1.24
N LYS A 174 9.22 -19.00 -1.54
CA LYS A 174 9.37 -19.70 -2.84
C LYS A 174 8.34 -20.81 -3.06
N ASP A 175 7.68 -21.27 -1.99
CA ASP A 175 6.63 -22.28 -2.05
C ASP A 175 5.23 -21.68 -2.22
N ALA A 176 5.14 -20.34 -2.24
CA ALA A 176 3.89 -19.65 -2.43
C ALA A 176 3.31 -19.92 -3.82
N ARG A 177 2.00 -20.13 -3.88
CA ARG A 177 1.34 -20.54 -5.12
C ARG A 177 -0.08 -19.99 -5.23
N ILE A 178 -0.51 -19.85 -6.48
CA ILE A 178 -1.89 -19.55 -6.83
C ILE A 178 -2.47 -20.83 -7.43
N LYS A 179 -3.57 -21.31 -6.86
CA LYS A 179 -4.29 -22.51 -7.32
C LYS A 179 -5.63 -22.12 -7.88
N VAL A 180 -5.85 -22.43 -9.16
CA VAL A 180 -7.14 -22.18 -9.82
C VAL A 180 -7.68 -23.52 -10.29
N ASN A 181 -8.87 -23.89 -9.80
CA ASN A 181 -9.50 -25.19 -10.10
C ASN A 181 -10.51 -25.11 -11.26
N GLY A 182 -10.64 -23.96 -11.91
CA GLY A 182 -11.56 -23.71 -13.02
C GLY A 182 -10.97 -22.70 -14.03
N SER A 183 -11.52 -21.49 -14.15
CA SER A 183 -11.22 -20.54 -15.22
C SER A 183 -10.41 -19.34 -14.73
N ILE A 184 -9.54 -18.82 -15.62
CA ILE A 184 -8.88 -17.52 -15.48
C ILE A 184 -9.28 -16.68 -16.70
N TYR A 185 -9.76 -15.46 -16.46
CA TYR A 185 -10.17 -14.49 -17.49
C TYR A 185 -9.24 -13.31 -17.53
#